data_7ce9a08c6ba74e88b546e934da25a354
#
_entry.id   7ce9a08c6ba74e88b546e934da25a354
#
_cell.length_a   1.000
_cell.length_b   1.000
_cell.length_c   1.000
_cell.angle_alpha   90.00
_cell.angle_beta   90.00
_cell.angle_gamma   90.00
#
_symmetry.space_group_name_H-M   'P 1'
#
loop_
_entity.id
_entity.type
_entity.pdbx_description
1 polymer ?
#
loop_
_entity_poly.entity_id
_entity_poly.type
_entity_poly.pdbx_seq_one_letter_code
_entity_poly.pdbx_strand_id
1 'polypeptide(L)'
;ILRMPILRFVQHQSAQRIRPVVRQEQEERPVLILLDELNPPEGNAALRRARRLGISAQLQGVDISFTTDLIDTGSSAQIAYYRLAMPQGMRYQQRRTSFRARISLARVIPVLLTREDGTTLEGQLFDISVGGIGTRYKPGKTADIRQGGIWDECIIHLDGKQEIHSALEVCF
;
A
#
# COMPACT_ATOMS: atom_id res chain seq x y z
N ILE A 1 15.39 3.79 2.56
CA ILE A 1 13.94 4.06 2.41
C ILE A 1 13.23 2.81 2.92
N LEU A 2 12.73 2.87 4.17
CA LEU A 2 11.93 1.79 4.76
C LEU A 2 10.51 1.85 4.17
N ARG A 3 10.07 0.80 3.50
CA ARG A 3 8.67 0.62 3.13
C ARG A 3 7.92 0.04 4.33
N MET A 4 6.95 0.78 4.84
CA MET A 4 6.10 0.34 5.94
C MET A 4 4.75 -0.18 5.43
N PRO A 5 4.24 -1.30 5.97
CA PRO A 5 2.88 -1.74 5.76
C PRO A 5 1.93 -1.02 6.73
N ILE A 6 0.91 -0.37 6.18
CA ILE A 6 -0.37 0.03 6.78
C ILE A 6 -0.32 0.90 8.05
N LEU A 7 -0.52 2.22 7.88
CA LEU A 7 -0.94 3.14 8.94
C LEU A 7 -2.44 2.96 9.23
N ARG A 8 -2.79 2.60 10.48
CA ARG A 8 -4.17 2.69 10.99
C ARG A 8 -4.34 4.03 11.69
N PHE A 9 -5.32 4.82 11.23
CA PHE A 9 -5.79 5.99 11.98
C PHE A 9 -6.73 5.51 13.08
N VAL A 10 -6.39 5.79 14.35
CA VAL A 10 -7.28 5.56 15.49
C VAL A 10 -8.04 6.86 15.75
N GLN A 11 -9.29 6.93 15.29
CA GLN A 11 -10.23 7.95 15.73
C GLN A 11 -10.91 7.45 17.01
N HIS A 12 -10.62 8.09 18.14
CA HIS A 12 -11.42 7.94 19.35
C HIS A 12 -12.72 8.75 19.21
N GLN A 13 -13.81 8.09 18.87
CA GLN A 13 -15.15 8.62 19.07
C GLN A 13 -15.65 8.19 20.44
N SER A 14 -15.68 9.12 21.39
CA SER A 14 -16.51 9.00 22.59
C SER A 14 -17.72 9.91 22.42
N ALA A 15 -18.88 9.28 22.17
CA ALA A 15 -20.17 9.97 22.22
C ALA A 15 -20.52 10.28 23.67
N GLN A 16 -20.49 11.54 24.07
CA GLN A 16 -21.17 12.00 25.28
C GLN A 16 -22.11 13.17 24.97
N ARG A 17 -23.34 13.00 25.51
CA ARG A 17 -24.47 13.92 25.43
C ARG A 17 -24.09 15.33 25.92
N ILE A 18 -24.44 16.31 25.13
CA ILE A 18 -24.30 17.75 25.40
C ILE A 18 -25.25 18.17 26.51
N ARG A 19 -24.73 18.74 27.59
CA ARG A 19 -25.39 19.75 28.44
C ARG A 19 -24.56 21.04 28.37
N PRO A 20 -25.19 22.21 28.20
CA PRO A 20 -24.43 23.45 28.06
C PRO A 20 -24.07 23.99 29.44
N VAL A 21 -22.78 24.04 29.78
CA VAL A 21 -22.27 24.87 30.86
C VAL A 21 -20.84 25.31 30.55
N VAL A 22 -20.65 26.64 30.47
CA VAL A 22 -19.47 27.43 30.79
C VAL A 22 -18.18 27.16 30.01
N ARG A 23 -17.69 28.23 29.39
CA ARG A 23 -16.35 28.39 28.84
C ARG A 23 -15.29 27.82 29.79
N GLN A 24 -14.78 26.64 29.45
CA GLN A 24 -13.43 26.22 29.78
C GLN A 24 -12.64 26.32 28.48
N GLU A 25 -11.53 27.04 28.54
CA GLU A 25 -10.49 27.00 27.54
C GLU A 25 -10.19 25.54 27.28
N GLN A 26 -10.67 25.01 26.13
CA GLN A 26 -10.25 23.72 25.63
C GLN A 26 -8.79 23.89 25.26
N GLU A 27 -7.89 23.38 26.10
CA GLU A 27 -6.55 23.03 25.64
C GLU A 27 -6.74 22.14 24.42
N GLU A 28 -6.53 22.70 23.25
CA GLU A 28 -6.49 21.94 22.00
C GLU A 28 -5.40 20.88 22.17
N ARG A 29 -5.82 19.65 22.44
CA ARG A 29 -4.86 18.55 22.50
C ARG A 29 -4.18 18.46 21.13
N PRO A 30 -2.87 18.57 21.06
CA PRO A 30 -2.18 18.55 19.78
C PRO A 30 -2.51 17.24 19.06
N VAL A 31 -2.94 17.35 17.82
CA VAL A 31 -3.17 16.18 16.97
C VAL A 31 -1.80 15.58 16.66
N LEU A 32 -1.62 14.31 16.98
CA LEU A 32 -0.36 13.60 16.86
C LEU A 32 -0.54 12.36 15.98
N ILE A 33 0.56 11.96 15.32
CA ILE A 33 0.63 10.68 14.68
C ILE A 33 1.30 9.71 15.65
N LEU A 34 0.64 8.58 15.91
CA LEU A 34 1.24 7.46 16.63
C LEU A 34 1.77 6.44 15.65
N LEU A 35 3.01 6.06 15.85
CA LEU A 35 3.69 5.04 15.06
C LEU A 35 4.09 3.91 15.99
N ASP A 36 3.73 2.69 15.65
CA ASP A 36 4.15 1.48 16.34
C ASP A 36 5.64 1.19 16.10
N GLU A 37 6.19 0.23 16.83
CA GLU A 37 7.54 -0.25 16.58
C GLU A 37 7.74 -0.65 15.12
N LEU A 38 8.94 -0.34 14.62
CA LEU A 38 9.32 -0.72 13.27
C LEU A 38 9.58 -2.23 13.17
N ASN A 39 9.15 -2.80 12.07
CA ASN A 39 9.53 -4.15 11.67
C ASN A 39 10.27 -4.07 10.31
N PRO A 40 11.52 -4.49 10.21
CA PRO A 40 12.32 -5.15 11.24
C PRO A 40 12.81 -4.20 12.36
N PRO A 41 13.09 -4.73 13.57
CA PRO A 41 13.32 -3.93 14.78
C PRO A 41 14.61 -3.11 14.78
N GLU A 42 15.55 -3.41 13.89
CA GLU A 42 16.83 -2.67 13.77
C GLU A 42 16.61 -1.19 13.46
N GLY A 43 15.54 -0.86 12.75
CA GLY A 43 15.14 0.50 12.44
C GLY A 43 14.80 1.36 13.66
N ASN A 44 14.38 0.75 14.79
CA ASN A 44 13.96 1.47 15.98
C ASN A 44 15.11 2.26 16.62
N ALA A 45 16.33 1.74 16.59
CA ALA A 45 17.51 2.46 17.13
C ALA A 45 17.84 3.71 16.29
N ALA A 46 17.71 3.65 14.98
CA ALA A 46 17.88 4.79 14.08
C ALA A 46 16.76 5.81 14.28
N LEU A 47 15.50 5.35 14.43
CA LEU A 47 14.33 6.20 14.63
C LEU A 47 14.44 7.04 15.92
N ARG A 48 14.89 6.46 17.02
CA ARG A 48 15.08 7.17 18.29
C ARG A 48 16.13 8.28 18.24
N ARG A 49 17.09 8.20 17.34
CA ARG A 49 18.13 9.21 17.12
C ARG A 49 17.73 10.26 16.09
N ALA A 50 16.76 9.94 15.25
CA ALA A 50 16.31 10.84 14.20
C ALA A 50 15.38 11.92 14.80
N ARG A 51 15.69 13.19 14.54
CA ARG A 51 14.78 14.30 14.87
C ARG A 51 13.69 14.48 13.84
N ARG A 52 14.01 14.14 12.58
CA ARG A 52 13.13 14.34 11.44
C ARG A 52 13.00 13.07 10.62
N LEU A 53 11.78 12.74 10.23
CA LEU A 53 11.41 11.48 9.57
C LEU A 53 10.71 11.75 8.26
N GLY A 54 11.13 11.03 7.20
CA GLY A 54 10.36 10.91 5.97
C GLY A 54 9.46 9.68 6.05
N ILE A 55 8.18 9.86 5.90
CA ILE A 55 7.18 8.79 5.89
C ILE A 55 6.62 8.66 4.49
N SER A 56 6.57 7.41 4.00
CA SER A 56 5.89 7.05 2.76
C SER A 56 4.93 5.90 3.05
N ALA A 57 3.71 6.04 2.61
CA ALA A 57 2.66 5.06 2.81
C ALA A 57 1.78 4.95 1.55
N GLN A 58 0.99 3.90 1.49
CA GLN A 58 -0.03 3.76 0.46
C GLN A 58 -1.39 3.63 1.14
N LEU A 59 -2.30 4.56 0.85
CA LEU A 59 -3.67 4.55 1.34
C LEU A 59 -4.62 4.35 0.16
N GLN A 60 -5.35 3.24 0.17
CA GLN A 60 -6.33 2.90 -0.88
C GLN A 60 -5.75 2.98 -2.31
N GLY A 61 -4.48 2.63 -2.47
CA GLY A 61 -3.78 2.67 -3.76
C GLY A 61 -3.20 4.02 -4.15
N VAL A 62 -3.29 5.02 -3.27
CA VAL A 62 -2.69 6.34 -3.44
C VAL A 62 -1.39 6.42 -2.66
N ASP A 63 -0.33 6.87 -3.28
CA ASP A 63 0.96 7.08 -2.62
C ASP A 63 0.91 8.39 -1.82
N ILE A 64 1.19 8.29 -0.53
CA ILE A 64 1.25 9.42 0.40
C ILE A 64 2.68 9.52 0.91
N SER A 65 3.24 10.73 0.92
CA SER A 65 4.53 10.97 1.56
C SER A 65 4.56 12.33 2.26
N PHE A 66 5.19 12.37 3.41
CA PHE A 66 5.39 13.61 4.18
C PHE A 66 6.62 13.51 5.05
N THR A 67 7.04 14.66 5.55
CA THR A 67 8.12 14.76 6.54
C THR A 67 7.53 15.27 7.85
N THR A 68 7.97 14.70 8.96
CA THR A 68 7.51 15.07 10.29
C THR A 68 8.63 14.93 11.31
N ASP A 69 8.46 15.54 12.49
CA ASP A 69 9.42 15.49 13.58
C ASP A 69 8.99 14.49 14.65
N LEU A 70 9.96 13.76 15.19
CA LEU A 70 9.76 12.92 16.36
C LEU A 70 9.65 13.81 17.58
N ILE A 71 8.50 13.76 18.28
CA ILE A 71 8.28 14.50 19.53
C ILE A 71 8.88 13.74 20.70
N ASP A 72 8.44 12.50 20.88
CA ASP A 72 8.95 11.61 21.91
C ASP A 72 8.63 10.13 21.62
N THR A 73 9.05 9.29 22.55
CA THR A 73 8.83 7.84 22.53
C THR A 73 8.16 7.43 23.83
N GLY A 74 7.23 6.48 23.75
CA GLY A 74 6.57 5.93 24.91
C GLY A 74 6.40 4.42 24.82
N SER A 75 5.82 3.83 25.85
CA SER A 75 5.38 2.45 25.86
C SER A 75 4.02 2.33 26.52
N SER A 76 3.17 1.47 26.00
CA SER A 76 1.89 1.12 26.60
C SER A 76 1.69 -0.40 26.47
N ALA A 77 1.36 -1.06 27.59
CA ALA A 77 1.21 -2.51 27.64
C ALA A 77 2.40 -3.28 27.01
N GLN A 78 3.63 -2.83 27.28
CA GLN A 78 4.90 -3.36 26.76
C GLN A 78 5.10 -3.19 25.26
N ILE A 79 4.25 -2.44 24.59
CA ILE A 79 4.43 -2.09 23.17
C ILE A 79 5.00 -0.67 23.13
N ALA A 80 6.16 -0.51 22.51
CA ALA A 80 6.74 0.80 22.28
C ALA A 80 6.01 1.53 21.17
N TYR A 81 5.89 2.84 21.30
CA TYR A 81 5.33 3.70 20.27
C TYR A 81 6.13 5.00 20.14
N TYR A 82 5.99 5.65 19.01
CA TYR A 82 6.60 6.92 18.70
C TYR A 82 5.52 7.97 18.46
N ARG A 83 5.65 9.13 19.11
CA ARG A 83 4.76 10.28 18.88
C ARG A 83 5.42 11.24 17.91
N LEU A 84 4.75 11.48 16.80
CA LEU A 84 5.22 12.35 15.74
C LEU A 84 4.31 13.57 15.64
N ALA A 85 4.89 14.71 15.28
CA ALA A 85 4.12 15.91 14.97
C ALA A 85 3.23 15.72 13.76
N MET A 86 2.12 16.45 13.68
CA MET A 86 1.36 16.52 12.42
C MET A 86 2.21 17.23 11.36
N PRO A 87 2.34 16.65 10.16
CA PRO A 87 3.09 17.27 9.07
C PRO A 87 2.38 18.56 8.61
N GLN A 88 3.15 19.59 8.30
CA GLN A 88 2.62 20.84 7.75
C GLN A 88 2.11 20.68 6.31
N GLY A 89 2.56 19.67 5.60
CA GLY A 89 2.18 19.35 4.25
C GLY A 89 2.36 17.88 3.92
N MET A 90 1.56 17.40 2.99
CA MET A 90 1.57 16.01 2.54
C MET A 90 1.56 15.98 1.01
N ARG A 91 2.45 15.17 0.44
CA ARG A 91 2.36 14.83 -0.98
C ARG A 91 1.39 13.67 -1.14
N TYR A 92 0.34 13.91 -1.90
CA TYR A 92 -0.68 12.93 -2.24
C TYR A 92 -0.61 12.66 -3.74
N GLN A 93 -0.25 11.45 -4.15
CA GLN A 93 -0.04 11.13 -5.55
C GLN A 93 -0.90 9.95 -5.98
N GLN A 94 -2.02 10.24 -6.60
CA GLN A 94 -2.83 9.25 -7.30
C GLN A 94 -2.21 8.99 -8.68
N ARG A 95 -1.58 7.82 -8.84
CA ARG A 95 -0.96 7.41 -10.12
C ARG A 95 -1.93 6.64 -11.01
N ARG A 96 -2.98 6.04 -10.43
CA ARG A 96 -3.91 5.20 -11.16
C ARG A 96 -5.14 6.00 -11.54
N THR A 97 -5.43 6.02 -12.82
CA THR A 97 -6.65 6.63 -13.39
C THR A 97 -7.83 5.68 -13.35
N SER A 98 -7.58 4.37 -13.23
CA SER A 98 -8.62 3.34 -13.25
C SER A 98 -8.61 2.49 -11.96
N PHE A 99 -9.79 2.12 -11.53
CA PHE A 99 -9.97 1.17 -10.44
C PHE A 99 -9.38 -0.20 -10.80
N ARG A 100 -8.74 -0.86 -9.84
CA ARG A 100 -8.24 -2.23 -9.96
C ARG A 100 -9.00 -3.15 -9.02
N ALA A 101 -9.71 -4.10 -9.59
CA ALA A 101 -10.37 -5.15 -8.84
C ALA A 101 -9.34 -6.22 -8.44
N ARG A 102 -9.16 -6.44 -7.13
CA ARG A 102 -8.31 -7.52 -6.62
C ARG A 102 -9.04 -8.84 -6.69
N ILE A 103 -8.31 -9.87 -7.14
CA ILE A 103 -8.81 -11.25 -7.11
C ILE A 103 -8.57 -11.83 -5.72
N SER A 104 -9.60 -12.48 -5.15
CA SER A 104 -9.48 -13.17 -3.86
C SER A 104 -8.38 -14.24 -3.93
N LEU A 105 -7.61 -14.37 -2.86
CA LEU A 105 -6.57 -15.41 -2.77
C LEU A 105 -7.12 -16.84 -2.85
N ALA A 106 -8.40 -17.02 -2.50
CA ALA A 106 -9.09 -18.30 -2.62
C ALA A 106 -9.48 -18.65 -4.07
N ARG A 107 -9.40 -17.68 -5.00
CA ARG A 107 -9.76 -17.87 -6.40
C ARG A 107 -8.50 -17.86 -7.26
N VAL A 108 -8.25 -18.96 -7.94
CA VAL A 108 -7.16 -19.09 -8.90
C VAL A 108 -7.72 -18.84 -10.30
N ILE A 109 -7.28 -17.78 -10.94
CA ILE A 109 -7.61 -17.45 -12.32
C ILE A 109 -6.33 -17.59 -13.14
N PRO A 110 -6.22 -18.61 -14.01
CA PRO A 110 -5.06 -18.81 -14.86
C PRO A 110 -4.88 -17.68 -15.86
N VAL A 111 -3.63 -17.33 -16.14
CA VAL A 111 -3.23 -16.41 -17.20
C VAL A 111 -2.13 -17.09 -18.01
N LEU A 112 -2.32 -17.16 -19.31
CA LEU A 112 -1.33 -17.65 -20.27
C LEU A 112 -0.84 -16.47 -21.11
N LEU A 113 0.46 -16.25 -21.13
CA LEU A 113 1.11 -15.28 -22.00
C LEU A 113 1.86 -16.01 -23.11
N THR A 114 1.75 -15.53 -24.33
CA THR A 114 2.44 -16.11 -25.50
C THR A 114 3.12 -15.00 -26.29
N ARG A 115 4.36 -15.25 -26.76
CA ARG A 115 5.08 -14.39 -27.69
C ARG A 115 5.00 -14.96 -29.08
N GLU A 116 5.29 -14.11 -30.08
CA GLU A 116 5.34 -14.49 -31.50
C GLU A 116 6.32 -15.67 -31.80
N ASP A 117 7.41 -15.75 -31.01
CA ASP A 117 8.39 -16.84 -31.11
C ASP A 117 7.91 -18.18 -30.50
N GLY A 118 6.67 -18.23 -29.99
CA GLY A 118 6.09 -19.41 -29.36
C GLY A 118 6.47 -19.55 -27.85
N THR A 119 7.24 -18.64 -27.28
CA THR A 119 7.54 -18.64 -25.86
C THR A 119 6.28 -18.41 -25.05
N THR A 120 6.02 -19.27 -24.07
CA THR A 120 4.84 -19.19 -23.21
C THR A 120 5.21 -18.98 -21.75
N LEU A 121 4.36 -18.27 -21.01
CA LEU A 121 4.50 -18.05 -19.57
C LEU A 121 3.14 -18.17 -18.87
N GLU A 122 3.03 -19.13 -17.97
CA GLU A 122 1.83 -19.33 -17.15
C GLU A 122 1.93 -18.59 -15.85
N GLY A 123 0.85 -17.90 -15.48
CA GLY A 123 0.72 -17.15 -14.23
C GLY A 123 -0.69 -17.23 -13.67
N GLN A 124 -0.90 -16.45 -12.61
CA GLN A 124 -2.21 -16.29 -11.97
C GLN A 124 -2.58 -14.82 -11.91
N LEU A 125 -3.82 -14.49 -12.21
CA LEU A 125 -4.35 -13.14 -12.10
C LEU A 125 -4.37 -12.69 -10.63
N PHE A 126 -3.81 -11.52 -10.37
CA PHE A 126 -3.78 -10.91 -9.05
C PHE A 126 -4.75 -9.74 -8.92
N ASP A 127 -4.75 -8.87 -9.90
CA ASP A 127 -5.72 -7.78 -10.05
C ASP A 127 -5.99 -7.50 -11.53
N ILE A 128 -7.12 -6.86 -11.80
CA ILE A 128 -7.54 -6.46 -13.15
C ILE A 128 -8.14 -5.07 -13.14
N SER A 129 -7.87 -4.30 -14.19
CA SER A 129 -8.45 -2.98 -14.45
C SER A 129 -8.71 -2.80 -15.94
N VAL A 130 -9.34 -1.69 -16.32
CA VAL A 130 -9.53 -1.35 -17.75
C VAL A 130 -8.21 -1.21 -18.49
N GLY A 131 -7.14 -0.75 -17.82
CA GLY A 131 -5.83 -0.50 -18.45
C GLY A 131 -4.82 -1.62 -18.30
N GLY A 132 -5.16 -2.77 -17.70
CA GLY A 132 -4.21 -3.87 -17.58
C GLY A 132 -4.46 -4.78 -16.38
N ILE A 133 -3.56 -5.73 -16.22
CA ILE A 133 -3.63 -6.79 -15.21
C ILE A 133 -2.37 -6.83 -14.36
N GLY A 134 -2.52 -7.27 -13.12
CA GLY A 134 -1.43 -7.73 -12.28
C GLY A 134 -1.42 -9.25 -12.22
N THR A 135 -0.26 -9.86 -12.40
CA THR A 135 -0.09 -11.30 -12.40
C THR A 135 0.94 -11.76 -11.39
N ARG A 136 0.81 -13.00 -10.91
CA ARG A 136 1.78 -13.68 -10.06
C ARG A 136 2.32 -14.90 -10.77
N TYR A 137 3.61 -15.13 -10.61
CA TYR A 137 4.33 -16.25 -11.19
C TYR A 137 4.99 -17.08 -10.10
N LYS A 138 5.25 -18.34 -10.38
CA LYS A 138 6.08 -19.19 -9.51
C LYS A 138 7.51 -18.65 -9.47
N PRO A 139 8.21 -18.75 -8.33
CA PRO A 139 9.63 -18.37 -8.23
C PRO A 139 10.46 -18.99 -9.36
N GLY A 140 11.38 -18.21 -9.95
CA GLY A 140 12.26 -18.66 -11.02
C GLY A 140 11.66 -18.67 -12.44
N LYS A 141 10.38 -18.33 -12.60
CA LYS A 141 9.72 -18.29 -13.94
C LYS A 141 9.68 -16.89 -14.56
N THR A 142 10.27 -15.89 -13.90
CA THR A 142 10.17 -14.47 -14.34
C THR A 142 11.42 -13.93 -15.03
N ALA A 143 12.40 -14.80 -15.35
CA ALA A 143 13.67 -14.37 -15.96
C ALA A 143 13.48 -13.62 -17.30
N ASP A 144 12.41 -13.95 -18.04
CA ASP A 144 12.12 -13.38 -19.36
C ASP A 144 11.18 -12.17 -19.32
N ILE A 145 10.73 -11.76 -18.13
CA ILE A 145 9.87 -10.59 -17.97
C ILE A 145 10.75 -9.35 -17.80
N ARG A 146 10.76 -8.49 -18.83
CA ARG A 146 11.48 -7.21 -18.84
C ARG A 146 10.51 -6.07 -19.04
N GLN A 147 10.75 -4.94 -18.38
CA GLN A 147 9.97 -3.72 -18.59
C GLN A 147 10.00 -3.32 -20.07
N GLY A 148 8.83 -2.96 -20.62
CA GLY A 148 8.63 -2.66 -22.04
C GLY A 148 8.56 -3.89 -22.94
N GLY A 149 8.73 -5.11 -22.39
CA GLY A 149 8.56 -6.34 -23.15
C GLY A 149 7.11 -6.55 -23.58
N ILE A 150 6.90 -7.00 -24.80
CA ILE A 150 5.57 -7.25 -25.37
C ILE A 150 5.28 -8.75 -25.31
N TRP A 151 4.06 -9.08 -24.93
CA TRP A 151 3.45 -10.39 -25.08
C TRP A 151 2.30 -10.24 -26.08
N ASP A 152 2.39 -10.95 -27.18
CA ASP A 152 1.50 -10.78 -28.34
C ASP A 152 0.11 -11.30 -28.03
N GLU A 153 0.02 -12.30 -27.17
CA GLU A 153 -1.25 -12.83 -26.68
C GLU A 153 -1.21 -13.06 -25.17
N CYS A 154 -2.26 -12.62 -24.52
CA CYS A 154 -2.60 -12.91 -23.12
C CYS A 154 -3.99 -13.51 -23.08
N ILE A 155 -4.12 -14.71 -22.55
CA ILE A 155 -5.40 -15.38 -22.34
C ILE A 155 -5.68 -15.45 -20.83
N ILE A 156 -6.82 -14.92 -20.41
CA ILE A 156 -7.28 -14.96 -19.02
C ILE A 156 -8.52 -15.84 -18.97
N HIS A 157 -8.44 -16.95 -18.26
CA HIS A 157 -9.57 -17.89 -18.11
C HIS A 157 -10.42 -17.50 -16.88
N LEU A 158 -11.51 -16.73 -17.07
CA LEU A 158 -12.30 -16.20 -15.97
C LEU A 158 -13.13 -17.27 -15.25
N ASP A 159 -14.04 -17.94 -15.93
CA ASP A 159 -14.90 -19.00 -15.38
C ASP A 159 -15.23 -20.02 -16.48
N GLY A 160 -14.42 -21.06 -16.59
CA GLY A 160 -14.67 -22.27 -17.39
C GLY A 160 -15.12 -22.12 -18.85
N LYS A 161 -15.67 -20.95 -19.24
CA LYS A 161 -16.17 -20.66 -20.59
C LYS A 161 -15.90 -19.24 -21.07
N GLN A 162 -15.42 -18.34 -20.19
CA GLN A 162 -15.13 -16.95 -20.56
C GLN A 162 -13.64 -16.71 -20.55
N GLU A 163 -13.15 -16.25 -21.69
CA GLU A 163 -11.75 -15.90 -21.87
C GLU A 163 -11.64 -14.44 -22.30
N ILE A 164 -10.62 -13.77 -21.80
CA ILE A 164 -10.22 -12.44 -22.27
C ILE A 164 -8.92 -12.60 -23.04
N HIS A 165 -8.91 -12.13 -24.26
CA HIS A 165 -7.73 -12.12 -25.13
C HIS A 165 -7.25 -10.69 -25.33
N SER A 166 -5.94 -10.44 -25.17
CA SER A 166 -5.33 -9.12 -25.39
C SER A 166 -3.82 -9.26 -25.57
N ALA A 167 -3.21 -8.34 -26.30
CA ALA A 167 -1.77 -8.14 -26.21
C ALA A 167 -1.43 -7.34 -24.95
N LEU A 168 -0.26 -7.56 -24.36
CA LEU A 168 0.20 -6.89 -23.15
C LEU A 168 1.61 -6.34 -23.29
N GLU A 169 1.82 -5.16 -22.73
CA GLU A 169 3.13 -4.59 -22.47
C GLU A 169 3.46 -4.70 -20.99
N VAL A 170 4.69 -5.09 -20.67
CA VAL A 170 5.16 -5.21 -19.28
C VAL A 170 5.48 -3.83 -18.70
N CYS A 171 4.74 -3.43 -17.67
CA CYS A 171 4.95 -2.22 -16.89
C CYS A 171 5.26 -2.59 -15.41
N PHE A 172 6.11 -1.81 -14.75
CA PHE A 172 6.42 -1.96 -13.32
C PHE A 172 6.08 -0.70 -12.53
#